data_b535bce2d524b85e6e8fea3a05485c83
#
_entry.id   b535bce2d524b85e6e8fea3a05485c83
#
_cell.length_a   1.000
_cell.length_b   1.000
_cell.length_c   1.000
_cell.angle_alpha   90.00
_cell.angle_beta   90.00
_cell.angle_gamma   90.00
#
_symmetry.space_group_name_H-M   'P 1'
#
loop_
_entity.id
_entity.type
_entity.pdbx_description
1 polymer ?
#
loop_
_entity_poly.entity_id
_entity_poly.type
_entity_poly.pdbx_seq_one_letter_code
_entity_poly.pdbx_strand_id
1 'polypeptide(L)'
;AYLTNAYIGSEGVKTDSLRIYEPIFARYGYTTDDVHYTIGNFSKRKSARLGDVVERAIEMLEREGKIYNQEVAVLDTIDNDARRTFTRTVLADSLIRVGSLRDTARLSFTLDVEPGEYSLSLKYLVDSLDRNQRGLKGSVWLERRDSSRTNVYTATLRRNREESFSRRFTTDTTHRRLRIDFLTFNARPERPSVTVTDLKVEYIPPTRTAVEKLYEQQLDIRIFADDFLRAAAIPKDSL
;
A
#
# COMPACT_ATOMS: atom_id res chain seq x y z
N ALA A 1 -27.33 -11.57 -12.60
CA ALA A 1 -26.31 -12.37 -11.90
C ALA A 1 -26.80 -13.78 -11.57
N TYR A 2 -27.90 -13.96 -10.83
CA TYR A 2 -28.43 -15.30 -10.49
C TYR A 2 -28.77 -16.14 -11.72
N LEU A 3 -29.48 -15.57 -12.70
CA LEU A 3 -29.81 -16.23 -13.97
C LEU A 3 -28.56 -16.58 -14.78
N THR A 4 -27.59 -15.71 -14.83
CA THR A 4 -26.33 -15.94 -15.52
C THR A 4 -25.54 -17.06 -14.86
N ASN A 5 -25.48 -17.09 -13.52
CA ASN A 5 -24.82 -18.16 -12.78
C ASN A 5 -25.57 -19.49 -12.88
N ALA A 6 -26.90 -19.47 -12.87
CA ALA A 6 -27.72 -20.71 -13.03
C ALA A 6 -27.65 -21.29 -14.46
N TYR A 7 -27.44 -20.45 -15.48
CA TYR A 7 -27.39 -20.91 -16.90
C TYR A 7 -25.95 -21.19 -17.37
N ILE A 8 -24.94 -20.44 -16.94
CA ILE A 8 -23.53 -20.67 -17.29
C ILE A 8 -22.94 -21.79 -16.42
N GLY A 9 -23.50 -22.02 -15.25
CA GLY A 9 -23.01 -23.00 -14.28
C GLY A 9 -23.27 -24.46 -14.62
N SER A 10 -23.76 -24.79 -15.84
CA SER A 10 -23.97 -26.18 -16.26
C SER A 10 -22.67 -26.97 -16.49
N GLU A 11 -21.51 -26.29 -16.51
CA GLU A 11 -20.19 -26.92 -16.59
C GLU A 11 -19.32 -26.58 -15.39
N GLY A 12 -19.60 -27.17 -14.23
CA GLY A 12 -18.57 -27.39 -13.19
C GLY A 12 -18.34 -26.31 -12.14
N VAL A 13 -19.02 -25.17 -12.16
CA VAL A 13 -18.96 -24.20 -11.04
C VAL A 13 -20.04 -24.55 -10.02
N LYS A 14 -19.65 -25.00 -8.83
CA LYS A 14 -20.57 -25.29 -7.73
C LYS A 14 -21.40 -24.04 -7.44
N THR A 15 -22.67 -24.11 -7.76
CA THR A 15 -23.72 -23.14 -7.49
C THR A 15 -23.64 -22.69 -6.04
N ASP A 16 -23.45 -21.40 -5.86
CA ASP A 16 -23.67 -20.61 -4.64
C ASP A 16 -23.46 -21.33 -3.29
N SER A 17 -22.25 -21.82 -3.06
CA SER A 17 -21.85 -22.37 -1.75
C SER A 17 -21.93 -21.36 -0.60
N LEU A 18 -22.07 -20.06 -0.91
CA LEU A 18 -22.15 -18.96 0.04
C LEU A 18 -23.57 -18.45 0.30
N ARG A 19 -24.58 -19.03 -0.38
CA ARG A 19 -25.99 -18.62 -0.26
C ARG A 19 -26.21 -17.10 -0.37
N ILE A 20 -25.46 -16.45 -1.25
CA ILE A 20 -25.45 -14.96 -1.40
C ILE A 20 -26.82 -14.45 -1.81
N TYR A 21 -27.59 -15.23 -2.57
CA TYR A 21 -28.87 -14.80 -3.14
C TYR A 21 -30.06 -14.96 -2.19
N GLU A 22 -30.02 -15.91 -1.26
CA GLU A 22 -31.12 -16.16 -0.32
C GLU A 22 -31.49 -14.93 0.52
N PRO A 23 -30.55 -14.20 1.14
CA PRO A 23 -30.86 -12.98 1.88
C PRO A 23 -31.44 -11.87 0.98
N ILE A 24 -31.04 -11.81 -0.29
CA ILE A 24 -31.57 -10.84 -1.25
C ILE A 24 -33.02 -11.19 -1.57
N PHE A 25 -33.35 -12.44 -1.86
CA PHE A 25 -34.72 -12.86 -2.14
C PHE A 25 -35.62 -12.65 -0.92
N ALA A 26 -35.16 -13.02 0.27
CA ALA A 26 -35.89 -12.83 1.51
C ALA A 26 -36.25 -11.36 1.77
N ARG A 27 -35.33 -10.43 1.45
CA ARG A 27 -35.59 -8.99 1.58
C ARG A 27 -36.76 -8.49 0.76
N TYR A 28 -37.04 -9.15 -0.37
CA TYR A 28 -38.16 -8.84 -1.25
C TYR A 28 -39.38 -9.78 -1.05
N GLY A 29 -39.35 -10.61 -0.01
CA GLY A 29 -40.43 -11.53 0.33
C GLY A 29 -40.53 -12.78 -0.54
N TYR A 30 -39.45 -13.16 -1.22
CA TYR A 30 -39.38 -14.34 -2.08
C TYR A 30 -38.44 -15.39 -1.49
N THR A 31 -38.77 -16.67 -1.78
CA THR A 31 -37.87 -17.79 -1.52
C THR A 31 -37.09 -18.16 -2.79
N THR A 32 -36.05 -18.95 -2.64
CA THR A 32 -35.29 -19.49 -3.78
C THR A 32 -36.21 -20.34 -4.69
N ASP A 33 -37.15 -21.04 -4.11
CA ASP A 33 -38.13 -21.90 -4.86
C ASP A 33 -39.09 -21.04 -5.68
N ASP A 34 -39.55 -19.88 -5.16
CA ASP A 34 -40.40 -18.95 -5.90
C ASP A 34 -39.67 -18.41 -7.14
N VAL A 35 -38.39 -18.11 -7.00
CA VAL A 35 -37.57 -17.63 -8.10
C VAL A 35 -37.35 -18.74 -9.14
N HIS A 36 -37.02 -19.95 -8.71
CA HIS A 36 -36.87 -21.11 -9.61
C HIS A 36 -38.16 -21.45 -10.36
N TYR A 37 -39.30 -21.45 -9.66
CA TYR A 37 -40.60 -21.64 -10.25
C TYR A 37 -40.91 -20.59 -11.33
N THR A 38 -40.65 -19.35 -11.02
CA THR A 38 -40.86 -18.22 -11.94
C THR A 38 -40.00 -18.34 -13.18
N ILE A 39 -38.69 -18.62 -13.02
CA ILE A 39 -37.75 -18.83 -14.12
C ILE A 39 -38.18 -20.01 -15.00
N GLY A 40 -38.54 -21.12 -14.38
CA GLY A 40 -38.97 -22.31 -15.09
C GLY A 40 -40.25 -22.06 -15.93
N ASN A 41 -41.20 -21.27 -15.43
CA ASN A 41 -42.42 -20.91 -16.17
C ASN A 41 -42.11 -19.95 -17.33
N PHE A 42 -41.23 -18.95 -17.15
CA PHE A 42 -40.82 -18.05 -18.23
C PHE A 42 -40.05 -18.80 -19.33
N SER A 43 -39.16 -19.72 -18.95
CA SER A 43 -38.40 -20.56 -19.89
C SER A 43 -39.30 -21.45 -20.76
N LYS A 44 -40.32 -22.10 -20.14
CA LYS A 44 -41.26 -22.94 -20.85
C LYS A 44 -42.11 -22.19 -21.87
N ARG A 45 -42.43 -20.93 -21.61
CA ARG A 45 -43.31 -20.10 -22.47
C ARG A 45 -42.60 -19.39 -23.61
N LYS A 46 -41.26 -19.56 -23.77
CA LYS A 46 -40.44 -18.85 -24.77
C LYS A 46 -40.80 -17.34 -24.84
N SER A 47 -40.98 -16.72 -23.71
CA SER A 47 -41.53 -15.37 -23.59
C SER A 47 -40.46 -14.32 -23.93
N ALA A 48 -40.75 -13.46 -24.89
CA ALA A 48 -39.92 -12.26 -25.16
C ALA A 48 -39.73 -11.39 -23.90
N ARG A 49 -40.71 -11.40 -22.98
CA ARG A 49 -40.63 -10.68 -21.71
C ARG A 49 -39.47 -11.12 -20.81
N LEU A 50 -39.01 -12.38 -20.94
CA LEU A 50 -37.84 -12.84 -20.18
C LEU A 50 -36.56 -12.13 -20.68
N GLY A 51 -36.44 -11.95 -22.01
CA GLY A 51 -35.35 -11.17 -22.61
C GLY A 51 -35.31 -9.74 -22.07
N ASP A 52 -36.46 -9.06 -22.10
CA ASP A 52 -36.59 -7.69 -21.59
C ASP A 52 -36.22 -7.56 -20.09
N VAL A 53 -36.64 -8.55 -19.26
CA VAL A 53 -36.29 -8.57 -17.82
C VAL A 53 -34.79 -8.77 -17.61
N VAL A 54 -34.19 -9.68 -18.36
CA VAL A 54 -32.73 -9.95 -18.27
C VAL A 54 -31.93 -8.74 -18.75
N GLU A 55 -32.32 -8.12 -19.86
CA GLU A 55 -31.67 -6.92 -20.40
C GLU A 55 -31.72 -5.76 -19.39
N ARG A 56 -32.90 -5.47 -18.83
CA ARG A 56 -33.03 -4.45 -17.76
C ARG A 56 -32.20 -4.76 -16.52
N ALA A 57 -32.12 -6.04 -16.12
CA ALA A 57 -31.31 -6.45 -14.99
C ALA A 57 -29.81 -6.23 -15.27
N ILE A 58 -29.34 -6.50 -16.50
CA ILE A 58 -27.98 -6.25 -16.92
C ILE A 58 -27.70 -4.74 -16.91
N GLU A 59 -28.56 -3.92 -17.50
CA GLU A 59 -28.42 -2.47 -17.50
C GLU A 59 -28.34 -1.88 -16.07
N MET A 60 -29.19 -2.38 -15.15
CA MET A 60 -29.13 -1.97 -13.75
C MET A 60 -27.80 -2.34 -13.10
N LEU A 61 -27.34 -3.58 -13.28
CA LEU A 61 -26.07 -4.04 -12.73
C LEU A 61 -24.86 -3.28 -13.30
N GLU A 62 -24.90 -2.96 -14.59
CA GLU A 62 -23.86 -2.15 -15.22
C GLU A 62 -23.83 -0.72 -14.66
N ARG A 63 -25.00 -0.14 -14.44
CA ARG A 63 -25.13 1.21 -13.84
C ARG A 63 -24.59 1.23 -12.41
N GLU A 64 -25.05 0.32 -11.58
CA GLU A 64 -24.58 0.18 -10.20
C GLU A 64 -23.07 -0.11 -10.15
N GLY A 65 -22.57 -1.00 -11.03
CA GLY A 65 -21.16 -1.29 -11.16
C GLY A 65 -20.31 -0.07 -11.53
N LYS A 66 -20.82 0.81 -12.43
CA LYS A 66 -20.14 2.06 -12.76
C LYS A 66 -20.07 3.01 -11.57
N ILE A 67 -21.18 3.18 -10.83
CA ILE A 67 -21.24 4.03 -9.64
C ILE A 67 -20.25 3.51 -8.59
N TYR A 68 -20.27 2.20 -8.31
CA TYR A 68 -19.38 1.59 -7.33
C TYR A 68 -17.91 1.73 -7.70
N ASN A 69 -17.57 1.55 -8.98
CA ASN A 69 -16.19 1.74 -9.46
C ASN A 69 -15.74 3.20 -9.35
N GLN A 70 -16.64 4.16 -9.53
CA GLN A 70 -16.33 5.58 -9.32
C GLN A 70 -16.09 5.88 -7.83
N GLU A 71 -16.93 5.37 -6.93
CA GLU A 71 -16.74 5.51 -5.48
C GLU A 71 -15.43 4.91 -5.00
N VAL A 72 -15.10 3.70 -5.45
CA VAL A 72 -13.81 3.04 -5.14
C VAL A 72 -12.64 3.87 -5.65
N ALA A 73 -12.70 4.38 -6.88
CA ALA A 73 -11.64 5.21 -7.44
C ALA A 73 -11.43 6.52 -6.65
N VAL A 74 -12.49 7.13 -6.13
CA VAL A 74 -12.41 8.31 -5.27
C VAL A 74 -11.75 7.97 -3.94
N LEU A 75 -12.15 6.88 -3.29
CA LEU A 75 -11.55 6.42 -2.03
C LEU A 75 -10.07 6.09 -2.21
N ASP A 76 -9.69 5.35 -3.26
CA ASP A 76 -8.30 5.04 -3.58
C ASP A 76 -7.47 6.32 -3.80
N THR A 77 -8.07 7.36 -4.39
CA THR A 77 -7.41 8.65 -4.60
C THR A 77 -7.15 9.36 -3.28
N ILE A 78 -8.14 9.40 -2.37
CA ILE A 78 -8.01 10.01 -1.04
C ILE A 78 -6.94 9.27 -0.23
N ASP A 79 -6.97 7.94 -0.22
CA ASP A 79 -6.01 7.10 0.50
C ASP A 79 -4.58 7.32 0.02
N ASN A 80 -4.39 7.36 -1.29
CA ASN A 80 -3.09 7.59 -1.90
C ASN A 80 -2.58 9.01 -1.66
N ASP A 81 -3.45 10.01 -1.75
CA ASP A 81 -3.10 11.41 -1.50
C ASP A 81 -2.74 11.64 -0.02
N ALA A 82 -3.51 11.10 0.91
CA ALA A 82 -3.22 11.15 2.32
C ALA A 82 -1.87 10.49 2.64
N ARG A 83 -1.63 9.28 2.15
CA ARG A 83 -0.34 8.59 2.36
C ARG A 83 0.82 9.38 1.79
N ARG A 84 0.69 9.94 0.60
CA ARG A 84 1.71 10.76 -0.04
C ARG A 84 2.00 12.04 0.75
N THR A 85 0.95 12.72 1.23
CA THR A 85 1.06 13.96 1.99
C THR A 85 1.81 13.75 3.31
N PHE A 86 1.59 12.63 3.99
CA PHE A 86 2.23 12.33 5.27
C PHE A 86 3.46 11.42 5.16
N THR A 87 3.92 11.13 3.92
CA THR A 87 5.21 10.48 3.71
C THR A 87 6.32 11.44 4.11
N ARG A 88 7.27 10.95 4.94
CA ARG A 88 8.39 11.76 5.40
C ARG A 88 9.72 11.05 5.17
N THR A 89 10.74 11.80 4.82
CA THR A 89 12.11 11.30 4.76
C THR A 89 12.66 11.22 6.18
N VAL A 90 13.07 10.02 6.60
CA VAL A 90 13.64 9.78 7.95
C VAL A 90 15.15 9.68 7.94
N LEU A 91 15.74 9.38 6.77
CA LEU A 91 17.19 9.40 6.55
C LEU A 91 17.44 9.79 5.10
N ALA A 92 18.38 10.70 4.87
CA ALA A 92 18.86 11.02 3.52
C ALA A 92 20.34 11.38 3.58
N ASP A 93 21.12 10.87 2.63
CA ASP A 93 22.50 11.27 2.37
C ASP A 93 22.75 11.23 0.85
N SER A 94 23.26 12.32 0.32
CA SER A 94 23.50 12.44 -1.11
C SER A 94 24.73 11.69 -1.58
N LEU A 95 25.77 11.57 -0.71
CA LEU A 95 27.04 10.95 -1.08
C LEU A 95 27.82 10.44 0.13
N ILE A 96 28.01 9.13 0.22
CA ILE A 96 28.88 8.49 1.21
C ILE A 96 29.99 7.76 0.47
N ARG A 97 31.23 8.08 0.79
CA ARG A 97 32.41 7.39 0.28
C ARG A 97 33.11 6.62 1.38
N VAL A 98 33.42 5.36 1.13
CA VAL A 98 34.13 4.45 2.03
C VAL A 98 35.37 3.95 1.32
N GLY A 99 36.54 4.49 1.69
CA GLY A 99 37.85 4.15 1.12
C GLY A 99 38.78 3.45 2.11
N SER A 100 38.33 3.26 3.34
CA SER A 100 39.10 2.59 4.39
C SER A 100 38.20 1.75 5.29
N LEU A 101 38.77 0.80 6.04
CA LEU A 101 38.01 0.00 7.02
C LEU A 101 37.45 0.85 8.18
N ARG A 102 38.06 1.99 8.48
CA ARG A 102 37.56 2.90 9.53
C ARG A 102 36.27 3.59 9.12
N ASP A 103 36.07 3.78 7.83
CA ASP A 103 34.90 4.49 7.29
C ASP A 103 33.68 3.59 7.12
N THR A 104 33.81 2.29 7.31
CA THR A 104 32.69 1.32 7.08
C THR A 104 31.49 1.59 7.95
N ALA A 105 31.69 2.12 9.16
CA ALA A 105 30.61 2.52 10.06
C ALA A 105 29.67 3.57 9.47
N ARG A 106 30.13 4.35 8.48
CA ARG A 106 29.31 5.36 7.78
C ARG A 106 28.17 4.75 6.94
N LEU A 107 28.24 3.44 6.66
CA LEU A 107 27.18 2.69 5.96
C LEU A 107 26.37 1.80 6.92
N SER A 108 26.48 2.04 8.22
CA SER A 108 25.68 1.37 9.25
C SER A 108 24.71 2.38 9.90
N PHE A 109 23.42 2.15 9.77
CA PHE A 109 22.38 3.03 10.29
C PHE A 109 21.40 2.28 11.18
N THR A 110 20.90 2.97 12.19
CA THR A 110 19.87 2.48 13.10
C THR A 110 18.77 3.52 13.18
N LEU A 111 17.57 3.15 12.79
CA LEU A 111 16.39 4.02 12.80
C LEU A 111 15.35 3.43 13.73
N ASP A 112 14.85 4.18 14.68
CA ASP A 112 13.66 3.77 15.44
C ASP A 112 12.45 3.81 14.49
N VAL A 113 11.58 2.80 14.59
CA VAL A 113 10.45 2.65 13.68
C VAL A 113 9.10 2.74 14.39
N GLU A 114 8.15 3.33 13.68
CA GLU A 114 6.73 3.37 14.01
C GLU A 114 5.97 2.38 13.12
N PRO A 115 4.74 1.95 13.48
CA PRO A 115 3.90 1.16 12.58
C PRO A 115 3.66 1.89 11.24
N GLY A 116 3.87 1.17 10.13
CA GLY A 116 3.75 1.71 8.78
C GLY A 116 4.62 1.00 7.77
N GLU A 117 5.06 1.71 6.76
CA GLU A 117 5.94 1.19 5.71
C GLU A 117 7.20 2.05 5.61
N TYR A 118 8.35 1.41 5.51
CA TYR A 118 9.63 2.06 5.28
C TYR A 118 10.17 1.69 3.91
N SER A 119 10.48 2.67 3.07
CA SER A 119 11.07 2.49 1.75
C SER A 119 12.51 2.96 1.76
N LEU A 120 13.45 2.02 1.66
CA LEU A 120 14.88 2.28 1.51
C LEU A 120 15.23 2.26 0.02
N SER A 121 15.92 3.29 -0.44
CA SER A 121 16.49 3.37 -1.78
C SER A 121 17.89 3.99 -1.73
N LEU A 122 18.79 3.50 -2.57
CA LEU A 122 20.12 4.05 -2.76
C LEU A 122 20.70 3.56 -4.10
N LYS A 123 21.73 4.22 -4.56
CA LYS A 123 22.62 3.72 -5.61
C LYS A 123 23.98 3.45 -5.03
N TYR A 124 24.70 2.47 -5.57
CA TYR A 124 26.04 2.16 -5.10
C TYR A 124 26.97 1.80 -6.25
N LEU A 125 28.25 2.08 -6.06
CA LEU A 125 29.34 1.67 -6.92
C LEU A 125 30.45 1.05 -6.05
N VAL A 126 30.78 -0.22 -6.30
CA VAL A 126 31.99 -0.85 -5.80
C VAL A 126 33.01 -0.80 -6.93
N ASP A 127 34.02 0.03 -6.79
CA ASP A 127 35.00 0.24 -7.86
C ASP A 127 36.15 -0.78 -7.86
N SER A 128 37.03 -0.67 -8.84
CA SER A 128 38.19 -1.60 -9.03
C SER A 128 39.25 -1.51 -7.94
N LEU A 129 39.26 -0.46 -7.13
CA LEU A 129 40.19 -0.26 -6.02
C LEU A 129 39.79 -1.05 -4.78
N ASP A 130 38.58 -1.59 -4.74
CA ASP A 130 38.12 -2.49 -3.70
C ASP A 130 38.91 -3.81 -3.74
N ARG A 131 39.48 -4.23 -2.62
CA ARG A 131 40.29 -5.45 -2.51
C ARG A 131 39.50 -6.67 -2.01
N ASN A 132 38.24 -6.51 -1.59
CA ASN A 132 37.45 -7.58 -0.96
C ASN A 132 36.84 -8.57 -1.95
N GLN A 133 37.35 -8.70 -3.14
CA GLN A 133 36.95 -9.63 -4.21
C GLN A 133 35.42 -9.87 -4.28
N ARG A 134 34.88 -11.01 -3.83
CA ARG A 134 33.46 -11.37 -3.94
C ARG A 134 32.70 -11.33 -2.60
N GLY A 135 33.26 -10.70 -1.58
CA GLY A 135 32.79 -10.83 -0.21
C GLY A 135 31.89 -9.71 0.32
N LEU A 136 31.62 -8.66 -0.46
CA LEU A 136 30.85 -7.53 0.03
C LEU A 136 29.35 -7.80 -0.01
N LYS A 137 28.68 -7.53 1.09
CA LYS A 137 27.23 -7.66 1.22
C LYS A 137 26.61 -6.41 1.85
N GLY A 138 25.41 -6.08 1.41
CA GLY A 138 24.51 -5.17 2.10
C GLY A 138 23.44 -5.96 2.84
N SER A 139 23.24 -5.70 4.11
CA SER A 139 22.21 -6.35 4.93
C SER A 139 21.28 -5.32 5.54
N VAL A 140 19.98 -5.59 5.49
CA VAL A 140 18.94 -4.76 6.10
C VAL A 140 17.95 -5.67 6.81
N TRP A 141 17.53 -5.30 8.03
CA TRP A 141 16.56 -6.09 8.79
C TRP A 141 15.76 -5.22 9.77
N LEU A 142 14.63 -5.74 10.19
CA LEU A 142 13.88 -5.19 11.30
C LEU A 142 14.29 -5.89 12.62
N GLU A 143 14.42 -5.12 13.66
CA GLU A 143 14.68 -5.57 15.03
C GLU A 143 13.42 -5.39 15.88
N ARG A 144 13.01 -6.45 16.54
CA ARG A 144 11.90 -6.42 17.50
C ARG A 144 12.35 -5.88 18.85
N ARG A 145 11.38 -5.68 19.76
CA ARG A 145 11.63 -5.23 21.15
C ARG A 145 12.49 -6.22 21.95
N ASP A 146 12.40 -7.51 21.66
CA ASP A 146 13.23 -8.59 22.23
C ASP A 146 14.61 -8.72 21.59
N SER A 147 14.99 -7.78 20.72
CA SER A 147 16.22 -7.77 19.91
C SER A 147 16.31 -8.90 18.86
N SER A 148 15.25 -9.64 18.62
CA SER A 148 15.21 -10.62 17.53
C SER A 148 15.16 -9.92 16.17
N ARG A 149 15.81 -10.51 15.17
CA ARG A 149 15.86 -10.01 13.80
C ARG A 149 14.73 -10.61 12.98
N THR A 150 14.02 -9.79 12.24
CA THR A 150 12.96 -10.20 11.33
C THR A 150 13.13 -9.51 9.98
N ASN A 151 12.51 -10.07 8.93
CA ASN A 151 12.58 -9.53 7.58
C ASN A 151 14.02 -9.24 7.10
N VAL A 152 14.95 -10.15 7.44
CA VAL A 152 16.34 -9.99 7.08
C VAL A 152 16.51 -10.13 5.56
N TYR A 153 17.05 -9.10 4.95
CA TYR A 153 17.42 -9.11 3.55
C TYR A 153 18.92 -8.85 3.40
N THR A 154 19.60 -9.72 2.65
CA THR A 154 21.01 -9.59 2.36
C THR A 154 21.24 -9.69 0.86
N ALA A 155 21.93 -8.70 0.29
CA ALA A 155 22.32 -8.67 -1.11
C ALA A 155 23.84 -8.68 -1.25
N THR A 156 24.35 -9.45 -2.22
CA THR A 156 25.77 -9.36 -2.61
C THR A 156 25.95 -8.15 -3.52
N LEU A 157 26.91 -7.28 -3.16
CA LEU A 157 27.18 -6.06 -3.92
C LEU A 157 27.96 -6.40 -5.20
N ARG A 158 27.44 -5.91 -6.33
CA ARG A 158 28.08 -6.05 -7.64
C ARG A 158 29.17 -4.99 -7.83
N ARG A 159 30.20 -5.35 -8.59
CA ARG A 159 31.40 -4.52 -8.77
C ARG A 159 31.46 -3.91 -10.16
N ASN A 160 32.24 -2.84 -10.27
CA ASN A 160 32.61 -2.15 -11.51
C ASN A 160 31.45 -1.56 -12.32
N ARG A 161 30.28 -1.40 -11.69
CA ARG A 161 29.15 -0.67 -12.26
C ARG A 161 28.28 -0.10 -11.15
N GLU A 162 27.60 0.99 -11.45
CA GLU A 162 26.58 1.54 -10.59
C GLU A 162 25.34 0.63 -10.59
N GLU A 163 24.85 0.33 -9.41
CA GLU A 163 23.65 -0.48 -9.20
C GLU A 163 22.70 0.23 -8.25
N SER A 164 21.42 0.03 -8.47
CA SER A 164 20.37 0.53 -7.56
C SER A 164 19.94 -0.55 -6.59
N PHE A 165 19.77 -0.17 -5.34
CA PHE A 165 19.18 -1.00 -4.31
C PHE A 165 17.91 -0.34 -3.80
N SER A 166 16.81 -1.09 -3.76
CA SER A 166 15.55 -0.63 -3.21
C SER A 166 14.86 -1.74 -2.45
N ARG A 167 14.32 -1.42 -1.26
CA ARG A 167 13.57 -2.38 -0.44
C ARG A 167 12.51 -1.69 0.40
N ARG A 168 11.36 -2.36 0.56
CA ARG A 168 10.27 -1.93 1.43
C ARG A 168 10.11 -2.89 2.60
N PHE A 169 9.79 -2.33 3.76
CA PHE A 169 9.58 -3.04 5.01
C PHE A 169 8.28 -2.57 5.64
N THR A 170 7.39 -3.49 5.94
CA THR A 170 6.18 -3.19 6.73
C THR A 170 6.49 -3.40 8.20
N THR A 171 6.15 -2.42 9.02
CA THR A 171 6.39 -2.41 10.47
C THR A 171 5.06 -2.35 11.22
N ASP A 172 5.04 -2.95 12.39
CA ASP A 172 3.95 -2.91 13.35
C ASP A 172 4.47 -2.54 14.75
N THR A 173 3.62 -2.61 15.75
CA THR A 173 3.95 -2.27 17.15
C THR A 173 4.99 -3.18 17.80
N THR A 174 5.30 -4.34 17.21
CA THR A 174 6.29 -5.29 17.72
C THR A 174 7.71 -4.93 17.29
N HIS A 175 7.84 -4.20 16.20
CA HIS A 175 9.13 -3.74 15.66
C HIS A 175 9.60 -2.48 16.41
N ARG A 176 10.90 -2.39 16.65
CA ARG A 176 11.52 -1.26 17.33
C ARG A 176 12.45 -0.48 16.43
N ARG A 177 13.25 -1.19 15.61
CA ARG A 177 14.30 -0.54 14.80
C ARG A 177 14.40 -1.13 13.41
N LEU A 178 14.74 -0.30 12.45
CA LEU A 178 15.27 -0.69 11.15
C LEU A 178 16.79 -0.55 11.19
N ARG A 179 17.49 -1.66 10.92
CA ARG A 179 18.95 -1.72 10.88
C ARG A 179 19.40 -1.87 9.43
N ILE A 180 20.33 -1.03 9.04
CA ILE A 180 20.93 -1.02 7.71
C ILE A 180 22.44 -1.13 7.89
N ASP A 181 23.01 -2.28 7.54
CA ASP A 181 24.45 -2.49 7.47
C ASP A 181 24.81 -2.74 6.00
N PHE A 182 24.98 -1.66 5.25
CA PHE A 182 25.13 -1.73 3.80
C PHE A 182 26.54 -2.16 3.36
N LEU A 183 27.45 -2.37 4.30
CA LEU A 183 28.78 -2.89 4.01
C LEU A 183 29.22 -3.92 5.06
N THR A 184 28.99 -5.19 4.75
CA THR A 184 29.44 -6.32 5.56
C THR A 184 30.35 -7.23 4.75
N PHE A 185 31.24 -7.95 5.44
CA PHE A 185 32.28 -8.76 4.82
C PHE A 185 32.08 -10.24 5.13
N ASN A 186 32.24 -11.11 4.15
CA ASN A 186 32.19 -12.59 4.34
C ASN A 186 33.44 -13.19 4.87
N ALA A 187 34.58 -12.52 4.70
CA ALA A 187 35.90 -12.98 5.06
C ALA A 187 36.69 -11.88 5.80
N ARG A 188 37.93 -12.06 6.08
CA ARG A 188 38.77 -11.02 6.64
C ARG A 188 38.69 -9.77 5.78
N PRO A 189 38.25 -8.64 6.36
CA PRO A 189 38.04 -7.43 5.59
C PRO A 189 39.36 -6.86 5.06
N GLU A 190 39.37 -6.54 3.79
CA GLU A 190 40.42 -5.78 3.13
C GLU A 190 39.96 -4.35 2.86
N ARG A 191 40.81 -3.52 2.27
CA ARG A 191 40.50 -2.13 1.96
C ARG A 191 39.27 -2.04 1.05
N PRO A 192 38.16 -1.48 1.53
CA PRO A 192 36.97 -1.27 0.70
C PRO A 192 37.15 -0.04 -0.20
N SER A 193 36.44 -0.01 -1.32
CA SER A 193 36.23 1.17 -2.14
C SER A 193 34.78 1.17 -2.65
N VAL A 194 33.90 1.81 -1.88
CA VAL A 194 32.47 1.83 -2.12
C VAL A 194 31.96 3.27 -2.06
N THR A 195 31.23 3.66 -3.07
CA THR A 195 30.49 4.92 -3.11
C THR A 195 29.02 4.63 -3.09
N VAL A 196 28.29 5.27 -2.18
CA VAL A 196 26.82 5.24 -2.12
C VAL A 196 26.30 6.62 -2.42
N THR A 197 25.31 6.72 -3.30
CA THR A 197 24.64 7.96 -3.70
C THR A 197 23.14 7.83 -3.53
N ASP A 198 22.46 8.96 -3.34
CA ASP A 198 21.01 9.04 -3.24
C ASP A 198 20.42 8.10 -2.16
N LEU A 199 21.14 7.90 -1.05
CA LEU A 199 20.61 7.14 0.07
C LEU A 199 19.40 7.87 0.62
N LYS A 200 18.26 7.18 0.65
CA LYS A 200 17.00 7.71 1.17
C LYS A 200 16.21 6.63 1.87
N VAL A 201 15.70 6.93 3.05
CA VAL A 201 14.70 6.14 3.75
C VAL A 201 13.48 7.01 3.98
N GLU A 202 12.36 6.58 3.45
CA GLU A 202 11.06 7.23 3.61
C GLU A 202 10.16 6.40 4.51
N TYR A 203 9.48 7.06 5.41
CA TYR A 203 8.37 6.49 6.19
C TYR A 203 7.05 6.86 5.53
N ILE A 204 6.21 5.87 5.31
CA ILE A 204 4.87 5.98 4.75
C ILE A 204 3.90 5.50 5.83
N PRO A 205 3.01 6.35 6.35
CA PRO A 205 2.08 5.97 7.41
C PRO A 205 1.04 4.94 6.92
N PRO A 206 0.42 4.17 7.84
CA PRO A 206 -0.74 3.36 7.52
C PRO A 206 -1.86 4.24 6.93
N THR A 207 -2.58 3.72 5.96
CA THR A 207 -3.65 4.46 5.25
C THR A 207 -4.64 5.10 6.22
N ARG A 208 -5.14 4.33 7.20
CA ARG A 208 -6.07 4.81 8.20
C ARG A 208 -5.53 6.05 8.94
N THR A 209 -4.30 5.95 9.46
CA THR A 209 -3.67 7.06 10.20
C THR A 209 -3.43 8.28 9.30
N ALA A 210 -3.07 8.06 8.03
CA ALA A 210 -2.88 9.14 7.08
C ALA A 210 -4.19 9.87 6.77
N VAL A 211 -5.26 9.12 6.54
CA VAL A 211 -6.59 9.66 6.26
C VAL A 211 -7.16 10.41 7.49
N GLU A 212 -7.03 9.85 8.69
CA GLU A 212 -7.43 10.52 9.93
C GLU A 212 -6.73 11.88 10.07
N LYS A 213 -5.40 11.94 9.87
CA LYS A 213 -4.64 13.20 9.90
C LYS A 213 -5.07 14.19 8.81
N LEU A 214 -5.39 13.71 7.62
CA LEU A 214 -5.88 14.57 6.54
C LEU A 214 -7.21 15.22 6.91
N TYR A 215 -8.12 14.48 7.51
CA TYR A 215 -9.40 15.01 8.01
C TYR A 215 -9.20 16.02 9.15
N GLU A 216 -8.33 15.74 10.11
CA GLU A 216 -8.00 16.67 11.19
C GLU A 216 -7.50 18.01 10.64
N GLN A 217 -6.55 17.98 9.72
CA GLN A 217 -6.04 19.20 9.07
C GLN A 217 -7.13 19.99 8.34
N GLN A 218 -8.03 19.30 7.65
CA GLN A 218 -9.13 19.97 6.96
C GLN A 218 -10.16 20.59 7.93
N LEU A 219 -10.41 19.94 9.06
CA LEU A 219 -11.27 20.49 10.12
C LEU A 219 -10.65 21.74 10.73
N ASP A 220 -9.37 21.71 11.07
CA ASP A 220 -8.65 22.86 11.62
C ASP A 220 -8.68 24.06 10.68
N ILE A 221 -8.48 23.83 9.37
CA ILE A 221 -8.56 24.89 8.36
C ILE A 221 -9.98 25.50 8.30
N ARG A 222 -11.03 24.66 8.37
CA ARG A 222 -12.43 25.12 8.34
C ARG A 222 -12.78 25.94 9.57
N ILE A 223 -12.40 25.49 10.77
CA ILE A 223 -12.63 26.20 12.02
C ILE A 223 -11.93 27.56 11.96
N PHE A 224 -10.69 27.61 11.52
CA PHE A 224 -9.93 28.85 11.39
C PHE A 224 -10.57 29.82 10.37
N ALA A 225 -11.01 29.29 9.22
CA ALA A 225 -11.69 30.09 8.20
C ALA A 225 -13.02 30.66 8.70
N ASP A 226 -13.80 29.87 9.44
CA ASP A 226 -15.07 30.30 10.02
C ASP A 226 -14.87 31.40 11.10
N ASP A 227 -13.87 31.26 11.95
CA ASP A 227 -13.52 32.24 12.96
C ASP A 227 -13.02 33.56 12.33
N PHE A 228 -12.20 33.46 11.27
CA PHE A 228 -11.74 34.61 10.50
C PHE A 228 -12.89 35.35 9.82
N LEU A 229 -13.82 34.63 9.19
CA LEU A 229 -14.98 35.20 8.54
C LEU A 229 -15.93 35.87 9.56
N ARG A 230 -16.11 35.26 10.74
CA ARG A 230 -16.90 35.87 11.84
C ARG A 230 -16.25 37.15 12.36
N ALA A 231 -14.92 37.15 12.56
CA ALA A 231 -14.18 38.32 13.00
C ALA A 231 -14.20 39.44 11.95
N ALA A 232 -14.18 39.12 10.65
CA ALA A 232 -14.25 40.08 9.56
C ALA A 232 -15.70 40.67 9.37
N ALA A 233 -16.72 39.95 9.82
CA ALA A 233 -18.12 40.36 9.72
C ALA A 233 -18.57 41.28 10.87
N ILE A 234 -17.75 41.53 11.90
CA ILE A 234 -18.06 42.47 12.98
C ILE A 234 -18.01 43.90 12.42
N PRO A 235 -19.11 44.67 12.41
CA PRO A 235 -19.09 46.03 11.92
C PRO A 235 -18.14 46.90 12.77
N LYS A 236 -17.33 47.73 12.12
CA LYS A 236 -16.37 48.66 12.78
C LYS A 236 -17.03 49.75 13.64
N ASP A 237 -18.33 49.78 13.68
CA ASP A 237 -19.12 50.84 14.37
C ASP A 237 -19.52 50.47 15.81
N SER A 238 -18.90 49.45 16.41
CA SER A 238 -19.17 49.02 17.79
C SER A 238 -17.94 49.19 18.73
N LEU A 239 -17.08 50.18 18.47
CA LEU A 239 -16.00 50.60 19.36
C LEU A 239 -16.20 52.06 19.76
#